data_5e37cd1bb59933ea944ecba60c116a25
#
_entry.id   5e37cd1bb59933ea944ecba60c116a25
#
_cell.length_a   1.000
_cell.length_b   1.000
_cell.length_c   1.000
_cell.angle_alpha   90.00
_cell.angle_beta   90.00
_cell.angle_gamma   90.00
#
_symmetry.space_group_name_H-M   'P 1'
#
loop_
_entity.id
_entity.type
_entity.pdbx_description
1 polymer ?
#
loop_
_entity_poly.entity_id
_entity_poly.type
_entity_poly.pdbx_seq_one_letter_code
_entity_poly.pdbx_strand_id
1 'polypeptide(L)'
;MRRVRFCAFLTSLLLATSAFTAESWQSIQQQATGQTVWFNAWGGDEAVNRYLDWVSGEMKTHYAINLKIVHLADAADAVKRIQTEHAAGRSSNGSVDLLWVNGENFRNLKAANLLLTGWAQTLPNWRYVDTRKPVTEDFAIPTDGAESPWGGAQLTFIARKASTPTPPADPHALLVYARQHPGKVSYPRPPDFTGTAFLEQLLLALTAHPEALKNAPDRTFAQVTAPLWDYLDTLHPLLWREGNDFPPSPARMDTLLASGSLNLSLTFNPAHAMQKVASGELPADSYSFGFLKGMIGNVHFVAIPANASASAGAKVVANFLLSPQAQIRKANPAVWGDPSVLDGEKLPAKAAKQLRAFTPSGTPDVLPEPHAAWVNALEQEWLRRYGTR
;
A
#
# COMPACT_ATOMS: atom_id res chain seq x y z
N MET A 1 9.67 6.38 89.21
CA MET A 1 9.10 6.95 88.01
C MET A 1 10.09 6.77 86.89
N ARG A 2 9.94 5.74 86.07
CA ARG A 2 10.81 5.42 84.90
C ARG A 2 10.15 5.99 83.59
N ARG A 3 10.79 6.92 82.96
CA ARG A 3 10.34 7.43 81.65
C ARG A 3 10.89 6.53 80.54
N VAL A 4 9.97 5.86 79.81
CA VAL A 4 10.27 5.12 78.59
C VAL A 4 10.28 6.10 77.43
N ARG A 5 11.41 6.20 76.74
CA ARG A 5 11.53 6.95 75.45
C ARG A 5 11.19 5.99 74.32
N PHE A 6 10.13 6.29 73.57
CA PHE A 6 9.78 5.64 72.30
C PHE A 6 10.58 6.30 71.17
N CYS A 7 11.50 5.58 70.57
CA CYS A 7 12.15 5.99 69.31
C CYS A 7 11.28 5.44 68.16
N ALA A 8 10.62 6.35 67.45
CA ALA A 8 9.95 6.02 66.19
C ALA A 8 10.99 6.01 65.06
N PHE A 9 11.28 4.83 64.48
CA PHE A 9 12.04 4.67 63.26
C PHE A 9 11.10 4.94 62.09
N LEU A 10 11.29 6.07 61.38
CA LEU A 10 10.64 6.35 60.10
C LEU A 10 11.44 5.65 59.00
N THR A 11 10.95 4.52 58.50
CA THR A 11 11.49 3.84 57.33
C THR A 11 10.92 4.49 56.08
N SER A 12 11.72 5.38 55.44
CA SER A 12 11.38 5.98 54.15
C SER A 12 11.52 4.93 53.05
N LEU A 13 10.38 4.43 52.55
CA LEU A 13 10.32 3.56 51.39
C LEU A 13 10.52 4.41 50.14
N LEU A 14 11.73 4.42 49.55
CA LEU A 14 12.01 4.99 48.25
C LEU A 14 11.41 4.08 47.18
N LEU A 15 10.23 4.44 46.68
CA LEU A 15 9.68 3.88 45.45
C LEU A 15 10.48 4.40 44.27
N ALA A 16 11.44 3.58 43.79
CA ALA A 16 12.10 3.81 42.51
C ALA A 16 11.07 3.58 41.40
N THR A 17 10.46 4.65 40.92
CA THR A 17 9.71 4.63 39.66
C THR A 17 10.72 4.45 38.56
N SER A 18 10.84 3.23 38.01
CA SER A 18 11.56 2.97 36.77
C SER A 18 10.82 3.73 35.67
N ALA A 19 11.27 4.93 35.36
CA ALA A 19 10.89 5.61 34.15
C ALA A 19 11.38 4.73 32.99
N PHE A 20 10.47 4.10 32.26
CA PHE A 20 10.78 3.51 30.97
C PHE A 20 11.22 4.67 30.05
N THR A 21 12.52 4.96 30.01
CA THR A 21 13.08 5.84 29.00
C THR A 21 12.94 5.15 27.67
N ALA A 22 12.24 5.80 26.74
CA ALA A 22 12.16 5.31 25.37
C ALA A 22 13.58 5.04 24.85
N GLU A 23 13.77 3.89 24.22
CA GLU A 23 15.08 3.49 23.67
C GLU A 23 15.57 4.52 22.66
N SER A 24 16.82 4.99 22.82
CA SER A 24 17.37 5.99 21.93
C SER A 24 17.63 5.43 20.53
N TRP A 25 17.48 6.27 19.50
CA TRP A 25 17.78 5.84 18.14
C TRP A 25 19.22 5.33 17.97
N GLN A 26 20.17 5.94 18.67
CA GLN A 26 21.57 5.51 18.68
C GLN A 26 21.72 4.08 19.24
N SER A 27 20.98 3.74 20.31
CA SER A 27 20.96 2.35 20.85
C SER A 27 20.41 1.38 19.82
N ILE A 28 19.30 1.72 19.14
CA ILE A 28 18.72 0.90 18.08
C ILE A 28 19.74 0.65 16.95
N GLN A 29 20.46 1.68 16.49
CA GLN A 29 21.48 1.53 15.45
C GLN A 29 22.65 0.63 15.89
N GLN A 30 23.09 0.75 17.15
CA GLN A 30 24.14 -0.12 17.70
C GLN A 30 23.70 -1.58 17.73
N GLN A 31 22.48 -1.87 18.18
CA GLN A 31 21.93 -3.21 18.21
C GLN A 31 21.73 -3.79 16.79
N ALA A 32 21.38 -2.96 15.82
CA ALA A 32 21.18 -3.33 14.44
C ALA A 32 22.48 -3.74 13.72
N THR A 33 23.63 -3.24 14.20
CA THR A 33 24.92 -3.49 13.56
C THR A 33 25.25 -4.99 13.54
N GLY A 34 25.53 -5.51 12.35
CA GLY A 34 25.84 -6.94 12.13
C GLY A 34 24.61 -7.85 12.02
N GLN A 35 23.40 -7.35 12.25
CA GLN A 35 22.20 -8.16 12.12
C GLN A 35 21.93 -8.54 10.66
N THR A 36 21.34 -9.73 10.47
CA THR A 36 20.68 -10.13 9.22
C THR A 36 19.19 -9.85 9.38
N VAL A 37 18.62 -9.06 8.46
CA VAL A 37 17.20 -8.72 8.43
C VAL A 37 16.54 -9.41 7.24
N TRP A 38 15.54 -10.25 7.51
CA TRP A 38 14.75 -10.94 6.49
C TRP A 38 13.51 -10.09 6.14
N PHE A 39 13.59 -9.38 5.00
CA PHE A 39 12.50 -8.56 4.48
C PHE A 39 11.68 -9.34 3.46
N ASN A 40 10.48 -9.72 3.84
CA ASN A 40 9.51 -10.37 2.98
C ASN A 40 8.73 -9.30 2.21
N ALA A 41 8.93 -9.23 0.90
CA ALA A 41 8.37 -8.20 0.03
C ALA A 41 7.80 -8.79 -1.25
N TRP A 42 6.75 -8.18 -1.79
CA TRP A 42 6.24 -8.56 -3.10
C TRP A 42 7.32 -8.43 -4.17
N GLY A 43 7.46 -9.46 -5.00
CA GLY A 43 8.52 -9.59 -6.00
C GLY A 43 8.02 -9.64 -7.45
N GLY A 44 6.78 -9.27 -7.71
CA GLY A 44 6.15 -9.40 -9.03
C GLY A 44 6.57 -8.38 -10.09
N ASP A 45 7.47 -7.45 -9.77
CA ASP A 45 7.96 -6.42 -10.70
C ASP A 45 9.48 -6.26 -10.60
N GLU A 46 10.17 -6.29 -11.74
CA GLU A 46 11.63 -6.16 -11.79
C GLU A 46 12.16 -4.80 -11.33
N ALA A 47 11.40 -3.70 -11.52
CA ALA A 47 11.83 -2.38 -11.08
C ALA A 47 11.81 -2.31 -9.54
N VAL A 48 10.78 -2.90 -8.92
CA VAL A 48 10.70 -3.07 -7.47
C VAL A 48 11.87 -3.89 -6.96
N ASN A 49 12.15 -5.04 -7.59
CA ASN A 49 13.23 -5.94 -7.18
C ASN A 49 14.58 -5.23 -7.24
N ARG A 50 14.88 -4.53 -8.35
CA ARG A 50 16.13 -3.75 -8.48
C ARG A 50 16.24 -2.62 -7.44
N TYR A 51 15.12 -1.98 -7.07
CA TYR A 51 15.13 -0.99 -6.01
C TYR A 51 15.45 -1.63 -4.65
N LEU A 52 14.85 -2.76 -4.32
CA LEU A 52 15.12 -3.47 -3.06
C LEU A 52 16.54 -4.02 -2.99
N ASP A 53 17.12 -4.46 -4.11
CA ASP A 53 18.54 -4.84 -4.18
C ASP A 53 19.46 -3.65 -3.89
N TRP A 54 19.13 -2.47 -4.43
CA TRP A 54 19.85 -1.26 -4.09
C TRP A 54 19.73 -0.93 -2.60
N VAL A 55 18.53 -1.02 -2.00
CA VAL A 55 18.35 -0.84 -0.54
C VAL A 55 19.23 -1.80 0.24
N SER A 56 19.33 -3.07 -0.17
CA SER A 56 20.22 -4.05 0.45
C SER A 56 21.69 -3.61 0.41
N GLY A 57 22.14 -3.05 -0.71
CA GLY A 57 23.47 -2.47 -0.85
C GLY A 57 23.74 -1.31 0.11
N GLU A 58 22.79 -0.37 0.23
CA GLU A 58 22.88 0.77 1.14
C GLU A 58 22.93 0.30 2.62
N MET A 59 22.10 -0.68 2.97
CA MET A 59 22.09 -1.24 4.33
C MET A 59 23.43 -1.85 4.70
N LYS A 60 24.02 -2.61 3.79
CA LYS A 60 25.35 -3.22 4.00
C LYS A 60 26.43 -2.16 4.13
N THR A 61 26.45 -1.16 3.24
CA THR A 61 27.52 -0.18 3.13
C THR A 61 27.50 0.84 4.27
N HIS A 62 26.30 1.32 4.64
CA HIS A 62 26.18 2.46 5.56
C HIS A 62 25.74 2.09 6.97
N TYR A 63 25.17 0.91 7.16
CA TYR A 63 24.60 0.48 8.45
C TYR A 63 25.15 -0.85 8.96
N ALA A 64 26.03 -1.52 8.19
CA ALA A 64 26.53 -2.85 8.49
C ALA A 64 25.41 -3.88 8.76
N ILE A 65 24.25 -3.73 8.09
CA ILE A 65 23.10 -4.64 8.16
C ILE A 65 23.12 -5.52 6.91
N ASN A 66 22.96 -6.84 7.09
CA ASN A 66 22.80 -7.79 6.01
C ASN A 66 21.32 -7.95 5.67
N LEU A 67 20.77 -7.07 4.82
CA LEU A 67 19.37 -7.14 4.40
C LEU A 67 19.20 -8.24 3.35
N LYS A 68 18.30 -9.19 3.63
CA LYS A 68 17.90 -10.29 2.75
C LYS A 68 16.47 -10.10 2.29
N ILE A 69 16.29 -9.91 0.99
CA ILE A 69 14.95 -9.79 0.40
C ILE A 69 14.42 -11.20 0.12
N VAL A 70 13.23 -11.49 0.62
CA VAL A 70 12.45 -12.69 0.31
C VAL A 70 11.31 -12.26 -0.60
N HIS A 71 11.45 -12.56 -1.87
CA HIS A 71 10.42 -12.21 -2.87
C HIS A 71 9.20 -13.11 -2.71
N LEU A 72 8.04 -12.51 -2.50
CA LEU A 72 6.75 -13.18 -2.36
C LEU A 72 5.90 -12.92 -3.61
N ALA A 73 5.12 -13.91 -4.00
CA ALA A 73 4.03 -13.72 -4.96
C ALA A 73 2.84 -13.02 -4.29
N ASP A 74 2.58 -13.35 -3.01
CA ASP A 74 1.53 -12.76 -2.19
C ASP A 74 2.01 -12.61 -0.73
N ALA A 75 1.67 -11.49 -0.09
CA ALA A 75 1.98 -11.24 1.32
C ALA A 75 1.31 -12.26 2.27
N ALA A 76 0.19 -12.85 1.88
CA ALA A 76 -0.52 -13.88 2.64
C ALA A 76 0.38 -15.09 3.00
N ASP A 77 1.38 -15.42 2.17
CA ASP A 77 2.34 -16.50 2.46
C ASP A 77 3.18 -16.20 3.71
N ALA A 78 3.65 -14.95 3.85
CA ALA A 78 4.39 -14.54 5.05
C ALA A 78 3.47 -14.40 6.26
N VAL A 79 2.23 -13.91 6.08
CA VAL A 79 1.22 -13.84 7.14
C VAL A 79 0.95 -15.24 7.72
N LYS A 80 0.70 -16.23 6.85
CA LYS A 80 0.50 -17.62 7.26
C LYS A 80 1.70 -18.19 8.01
N ARG A 81 2.92 -17.86 7.60
CA ARG A 81 4.15 -18.28 8.24
C ARG A 81 4.24 -17.70 9.66
N ILE A 82 4.03 -16.40 9.85
CA ILE A 82 4.03 -15.72 11.15
C ILE A 82 2.98 -16.35 12.07
N GLN A 83 1.76 -16.58 11.58
CA GLN A 83 0.67 -17.22 12.33
C GLN A 83 1.04 -18.67 12.74
N THR A 84 1.67 -19.43 11.83
CA THR A 84 2.11 -20.81 12.11
C THR A 84 3.21 -20.84 13.17
N GLU A 85 4.19 -19.92 13.11
CA GLU A 85 5.24 -19.79 14.11
C GLU A 85 4.66 -19.44 15.48
N HIS A 86 3.71 -18.52 15.54
CA HIS A 86 3.03 -18.16 16.77
C HIS A 86 2.24 -19.35 17.36
N ALA A 87 1.47 -20.06 16.53
CA ALA A 87 0.72 -21.25 16.95
C ALA A 87 1.63 -22.38 17.48
N ALA A 88 2.87 -22.46 16.97
CA ALA A 88 3.92 -23.34 17.47
C ALA A 88 4.64 -22.84 18.74
N GLY A 89 4.17 -21.72 19.35
CA GLY A 89 4.75 -21.13 20.55
C GLY A 89 6.05 -20.35 20.32
N ARG A 90 6.40 -20.02 19.06
CA ARG A 90 7.59 -19.25 18.75
C ARG A 90 7.34 -17.76 18.98
N SER A 91 7.59 -17.29 20.20
CA SER A 91 7.43 -15.89 20.62
C SER A 91 8.64 -14.99 20.31
N SER A 92 9.77 -15.58 19.84
CA SER A 92 11.00 -14.89 19.45
C SER A 92 11.71 -15.67 18.35
N ASN A 93 12.72 -15.05 17.71
CA ASN A 93 13.49 -15.66 16.63
C ASN A 93 12.61 -16.17 15.46
N GLY A 94 11.60 -15.38 15.11
CA GLY A 94 10.78 -15.59 13.92
C GLY A 94 11.60 -15.53 12.64
N SER A 95 11.08 -16.09 11.57
CA SER A 95 11.74 -16.12 10.26
C SER A 95 11.47 -14.88 9.39
N VAL A 96 10.64 -13.97 9.86
CA VAL A 96 10.30 -12.70 9.19
C VAL A 96 10.67 -11.56 10.13
N ASP A 97 11.50 -10.63 9.68
CA ASP A 97 11.89 -9.46 10.47
C ASP A 97 11.19 -8.18 9.99
N LEU A 98 10.95 -8.08 8.71
CA LEU A 98 10.22 -6.98 8.08
C LEU A 98 9.29 -7.55 7.01
N LEU A 99 8.08 -7.04 6.91
CA LEU A 99 7.07 -7.48 5.96
C LEU A 99 6.45 -6.28 5.26
N TRP A 100 6.44 -6.28 3.93
CA TRP A 100 5.57 -5.41 3.16
C TRP A 100 4.15 -5.98 3.20
N VAL A 101 3.23 -5.24 3.80
CA VAL A 101 1.87 -5.70 4.08
C VAL A 101 0.88 -4.57 3.96
N ASN A 102 -0.35 -4.88 3.57
CA ASN A 102 -1.46 -3.95 3.48
C ASN A 102 -2.80 -4.66 3.74
N GLY A 103 -3.82 -3.87 4.03
CA GLY A 103 -5.23 -4.23 3.98
C GLY A 103 -5.60 -5.42 4.87
N GLU A 104 -6.22 -6.43 4.28
CA GLU A 104 -6.69 -7.60 5.02
C GLU A 104 -5.57 -8.36 5.73
N ASN A 105 -4.40 -8.45 5.11
CA ASN A 105 -3.24 -9.10 5.68
C ASN A 105 -2.76 -8.40 6.95
N PHE A 106 -2.69 -7.06 6.93
CA PHE A 106 -2.41 -6.25 8.11
C PHE A 106 -3.47 -6.45 9.19
N ARG A 107 -4.75 -6.31 8.83
CA ARG A 107 -5.87 -6.51 9.76
C ARG A 107 -5.78 -7.85 10.49
N ASN A 108 -5.48 -8.94 9.77
CA ASN A 108 -5.39 -10.28 10.32
C ASN A 108 -4.22 -10.42 11.31
N LEU A 109 -3.05 -9.88 11.00
CA LEU A 109 -1.90 -9.87 11.92
C LEU A 109 -2.15 -9.00 13.15
N LYS A 110 -2.74 -7.83 12.97
CA LYS A 110 -3.08 -6.90 14.06
C LYS A 110 -4.11 -7.50 15.02
N ALA A 111 -5.20 -8.07 14.50
CA ALA A 111 -6.24 -8.71 15.30
C ALA A 111 -5.72 -9.88 16.15
N ALA A 112 -4.69 -10.57 15.65
CA ALA A 112 -4.01 -11.66 16.37
C ALA A 112 -2.87 -11.17 17.30
N ASN A 113 -2.63 -9.85 17.42
CA ASN A 113 -1.52 -9.26 18.19
C ASN A 113 -0.13 -9.78 17.76
N LEU A 114 0.08 -9.99 16.47
CA LEU A 114 1.31 -10.55 15.90
C LEU A 114 2.29 -9.50 15.39
N LEU A 115 2.03 -8.22 15.61
CA LEU A 115 2.87 -7.11 15.17
C LEU A 115 3.45 -6.34 16.36
N LEU A 116 4.66 -5.84 16.19
CA LEU A 116 5.25 -4.83 17.08
C LEU A 116 4.51 -3.50 16.85
N THR A 117 4.06 -2.85 17.93
CA THR A 117 3.26 -1.61 17.88
C THR A 117 4.04 -0.41 18.40
N GLY A 118 3.57 0.82 18.09
CA GLY A 118 4.09 2.07 18.65
C GLY A 118 5.51 2.46 18.24
N TRP A 119 6.09 1.81 17.21
CA TRP A 119 7.46 2.07 16.78
C TRP A 119 7.57 3.00 15.57
N ALA A 120 6.60 2.98 14.67
CA ALA A 120 6.73 3.63 13.36
C ALA A 120 6.93 5.15 13.47
N GLN A 121 6.13 5.82 14.31
CA GLN A 121 6.22 7.27 14.52
C GLN A 121 7.48 7.70 15.29
N THR A 122 8.20 6.76 15.91
CA THR A 122 9.46 7.04 16.61
C THR A 122 10.67 7.09 15.68
N LEU A 123 10.52 6.69 14.43
CA LEU A 123 11.58 6.72 13.43
C LEU A 123 12.03 8.15 13.13
N PRO A 124 13.33 8.47 13.11
CA PRO A 124 13.82 9.83 12.85
C PRO A 124 13.32 10.47 11.57
N ASN A 125 13.12 9.67 10.50
CA ASN A 125 12.64 10.17 9.21
C ASN A 125 11.10 10.32 9.15
N TRP A 126 10.37 9.90 10.18
CA TRP A 126 8.94 10.18 10.29
C TRP A 126 8.62 11.67 10.21
N ARG A 127 9.52 12.51 10.67
CA ARG A 127 9.40 13.99 10.58
C ARG A 127 9.13 14.52 9.17
N TYR A 128 9.49 13.76 8.15
CA TYR A 128 9.30 14.14 6.74
C TYR A 128 7.98 13.61 6.16
N VAL A 129 7.29 12.72 6.86
CA VAL A 129 6.07 12.08 6.38
C VAL A 129 4.96 13.10 6.20
N ASP A 130 4.21 12.99 5.09
CA ASP A 130 3.01 13.77 4.80
C ASP A 130 1.81 13.18 5.54
N THR A 131 1.51 13.74 6.70
CA THR A 131 0.39 13.31 7.55
C THR A 131 -0.99 13.68 7.01
N ARG A 132 -1.08 14.36 5.86
CA ARG A 132 -2.34 14.58 5.14
C ARG A 132 -2.78 13.34 4.36
N LYS A 133 -1.83 12.43 4.08
CA LYS A 133 -2.08 11.12 3.49
C LYS A 133 -2.52 10.13 4.58
N PRO A 134 -3.18 9.02 4.24
CA PRO A 134 -3.62 8.01 5.20
C PRO A 134 -2.46 7.15 5.72
N VAL A 135 -1.43 7.80 6.30
CA VAL A 135 -0.18 7.15 6.77
C VAL A 135 -0.28 6.54 8.17
N THR A 136 -1.43 6.70 8.83
CA THR A 136 -1.75 6.13 10.15
C THR A 136 -2.97 5.20 10.10
N GLU A 137 -3.47 4.95 8.90
CA GLU A 137 -4.58 4.03 8.63
C GLU A 137 -4.24 3.18 7.42
N ASP A 138 -4.56 1.90 7.47
CA ASP A 138 -4.46 0.95 6.36
C ASP A 138 -5.85 0.37 6.09
N PHE A 139 -6.46 0.68 4.94
CA PHE A 139 -7.84 0.33 4.58
C PHE A 139 -8.84 0.65 5.71
N ALA A 140 -8.81 1.90 6.18
CA ALA A 140 -9.60 2.42 7.30
C ALA A 140 -9.34 1.72 8.67
N ILE A 141 -8.29 0.91 8.79
CA ILE A 141 -7.86 0.30 10.05
C ILE A 141 -6.73 1.14 10.65
N PRO A 142 -6.86 1.71 11.86
CA PRO A 142 -5.77 2.43 12.52
C PRO A 142 -4.52 1.55 12.64
N THR A 143 -3.34 2.09 12.29
CA THR A 143 -2.08 1.32 12.35
C THR A 143 -1.56 1.15 13.78
N ASP A 144 -1.92 2.05 14.71
CA ASP A 144 -1.41 2.11 16.09
C ASP A 144 0.12 2.05 16.17
N GLY A 145 0.76 2.60 15.14
CA GLY A 145 2.22 2.61 15.00
C GLY A 145 2.85 1.24 14.77
N ALA A 146 2.08 0.25 14.31
CA ALA A 146 2.59 -1.07 13.93
C ALA A 146 3.15 -1.10 12.52
N GLU A 147 2.87 -0.07 11.71
CA GLU A 147 3.29 0.05 10.33
C GLU A 147 3.98 1.37 10.05
N SER A 148 5.05 1.32 9.27
CA SER A 148 5.73 2.49 8.72
C SER A 148 5.38 2.63 7.23
N PRO A 149 4.86 3.79 6.80
CA PRO A 149 4.61 4.05 5.38
C PRO A 149 5.93 4.13 4.63
N TRP A 150 6.00 3.69 3.38
CA TRP A 150 7.21 3.83 2.58
C TRP A 150 6.98 4.11 1.10
N GLY A 151 5.74 4.12 0.64
CA GLY A 151 5.36 4.41 -0.72
C GLY A 151 3.87 4.60 -0.85
N GLY A 152 3.43 4.91 -2.05
CA GLY A 152 2.02 5.05 -2.36
C GLY A 152 1.68 4.41 -3.69
N ALA A 153 0.42 4.05 -3.84
CA ALA A 153 -0.15 3.58 -5.06
C ALA A 153 -1.45 4.31 -5.32
N GLN A 154 -1.85 4.40 -6.58
CA GLN A 154 -3.12 5.00 -6.96
C GLN A 154 -3.67 4.30 -8.19
N LEU A 155 -4.92 3.87 -8.12
CA LEU A 155 -5.61 3.34 -9.28
C LEU A 155 -5.58 4.37 -10.40
N THR A 156 -5.14 3.96 -11.58
CA THR A 156 -4.86 4.87 -12.68
C THR A 156 -5.26 4.19 -13.98
N PHE A 157 -5.92 4.90 -14.84
CA PHE A 157 -6.14 4.47 -16.22
C PHE A 157 -4.92 4.81 -17.08
N ILE A 158 -4.70 3.99 -18.09
CA ILE A 158 -3.77 4.25 -19.19
C ILE A 158 -4.55 4.27 -20.49
N ALA A 159 -4.27 5.25 -21.34
CA ALA A 159 -4.85 5.36 -22.67
C ALA A 159 -3.80 5.81 -23.69
N ARG A 160 -4.16 5.75 -24.97
CA ARG A 160 -3.38 6.33 -26.07
C ARG A 160 -4.05 7.59 -26.60
N LYS A 161 -3.28 8.64 -26.86
CA LYS A 161 -3.80 9.89 -27.46
C LYS A 161 -4.49 9.65 -28.80
N ALA A 162 -4.00 8.70 -29.58
CA ALA A 162 -4.57 8.33 -30.88
C ALA A 162 -6.00 7.78 -30.79
N SER A 163 -6.31 6.96 -29.78
CA SER A 163 -7.64 6.34 -29.60
C SER A 163 -8.50 7.06 -28.56
N THR A 164 -7.90 7.77 -27.64
CA THR A 164 -8.59 8.43 -26.51
C THR A 164 -7.99 9.82 -26.29
N PRO A 165 -8.23 10.78 -27.20
CA PRO A 165 -7.70 12.14 -27.06
C PRO A 165 -8.26 12.88 -25.86
N THR A 166 -9.51 12.57 -25.47
CA THR A 166 -10.20 13.12 -24.30
C THR A 166 -10.60 11.95 -23.39
N PRO A 167 -9.96 11.81 -22.21
CA PRO A 167 -10.25 10.69 -21.31
C PRO A 167 -11.60 10.88 -20.58
N PRO A 168 -12.27 9.77 -20.19
CA PRO A 168 -13.46 9.83 -19.35
C PRO A 168 -13.17 10.50 -18.00
N ALA A 169 -14.01 11.46 -17.62
CA ALA A 169 -13.82 12.28 -16.42
C ALA A 169 -14.41 11.66 -15.13
N ASP A 170 -15.33 10.71 -15.28
CA ASP A 170 -16.08 10.05 -14.21
C ASP A 170 -16.72 8.75 -14.70
N PRO A 171 -17.38 7.93 -13.83
CA PRO A 171 -18.03 6.70 -14.25
C PRO A 171 -19.12 6.90 -15.33
N HIS A 172 -19.87 7.99 -15.31
CA HIS A 172 -20.86 8.27 -16.33
C HIS A 172 -20.20 8.50 -17.69
N ALA A 173 -19.14 9.31 -17.73
CA ALA A 173 -18.36 9.54 -18.95
C ALA A 173 -17.69 8.26 -19.45
N LEU A 174 -17.25 7.36 -18.54
CA LEU A 174 -16.72 6.05 -18.92
C LEU A 174 -17.78 5.17 -19.59
N LEU A 175 -19.02 5.18 -19.10
CA LEU A 175 -20.12 4.45 -19.72
C LEU A 175 -20.47 5.00 -21.10
N VAL A 176 -20.48 6.34 -21.26
CA VAL A 176 -20.66 7.00 -22.56
C VAL A 176 -19.55 6.61 -23.52
N TYR A 177 -18.29 6.63 -23.05
CA TYR A 177 -17.13 6.21 -23.82
C TYR A 177 -17.24 4.74 -24.27
N ALA A 178 -17.64 3.83 -23.39
CA ALA A 178 -17.80 2.42 -23.73
C ALA A 178 -18.90 2.19 -24.80
N ARG A 179 -19.99 2.98 -24.75
CA ARG A 179 -21.05 2.94 -25.81
C ARG A 179 -20.51 3.43 -27.16
N GLN A 180 -19.64 4.42 -27.18
CA GLN A 180 -19.02 4.93 -28.41
C GLN A 180 -17.91 4.02 -28.96
N HIS A 181 -17.30 3.21 -28.08
CA HIS A 181 -16.22 2.31 -28.38
C HIS A 181 -16.50 0.87 -27.87
N PRO A 182 -17.53 0.20 -28.37
CA PRO A 182 -17.91 -1.13 -27.86
C PRO A 182 -16.76 -2.13 -28.05
N GLY A 183 -16.52 -2.93 -27.03
CA GLY A 183 -15.43 -3.91 -26.99
C GLY A 183 -14.03 -3.33 -26.73
N LYS A 184 -13.90 -2.01 -26.48
CA LYS A 184 -12.59 -1.35 -26.29
C LYS A 184 -12.27 -1.01 -24.82
N VAL A 185 -13.14 -1.34 -23.90
CA VAL A 185 -12.97 -1.17 -22.44
C VAL A 185 -13.01 -2.52 -21.78
N SER A 186 -12.23 -2.70 -20.73
CA SER A 186 -12.32 -3.84 -19.82
C SER A 186 -11.65 -3.47 -18.48
N TYR A 187 -11.66 -4.41 -17.54
CA TYR A 187 -10.91 -4.36 -16.28
C TYR A 187 -10.45 -5.77 -15.90
N PRO A 188 -9.43 -5.93 -15.04
CA PRO A 188 -8.98 -7.25 -14.62
C PRO A 188 -10.07 -7.99 -13.85
N ARG A 189 -10.13 -9.30 -14.05
CA ARG A 189 -11.12 -10.16 -13.38
C ARG A 189 -10.86 -10.23 -11.87
N PRO A 190 -11.82 -9.87 -10.99
CA PRO A 190 -11.70 -10.20 -9.57
C PRO A 190 -11.48 -11.71 -9.35
N PRO A 191 -10.66 -12.13 -8.38
CA PRO A 191 -10.07 -11.34 -7.28
C PRO A 191 -8.72 -10.66 -7.59
N ASP A 192 -8.39 -10.33 -8.84
CA ASP A 192 -7.23 -9.49 -9.13
C ASP A 192 -7.36 -8.17 -8.36
N PHE A 193 -6.28 -7.77 -7.67
CA PHE A 193 -6.28 -6.57 -6.82
C PHE A 193 -6.73 -5.31 -7.56
N THR A 194 -6.23 -5.09 -8.78
CA THR A 194 -6.61 -3.91 -9.59
C THR A 194 -8.06 -3.99 -10.06
N GLY A 195 -8.53 -5.19 -10.36
CA GLY A 195 -9.93 -5.43 -10.74
C GLY A 195 -10.88 -5.16 -9.58
N THR A 196 -10.56 -5.63 -8.38
CA THR A 196 -11.35 -5.35 -7.18
C THR A 196 -11.32 -3.86 -6.83
N ALA A 197 -10.17 -3.21 -6.89
CA ALA A 197 -10.05 -1.78 -6.65
C ALA A 197 -10.83 -0.93 -7.68
N PHE A 198 -10.99 -1.42 -8.93
CA PHE A 198 -11.88 -0.77 -9.89
C PHE A 198 -13.34 -0.85 -9.45
N LEU A 199 -13.80 -1.97 -8.86
CA LEU A 199 -15.14 -2.07 -8.26
C LEU A 199 -15.29 -1.10 -7.09
N GLU A 200 -14.31 -1.01 -6.21
CA GLU A 200 -14.31 -0.07 -5.08
C GLU A 200 -14.34 1.38 -5.54
N GLN A 201 -13.57 1.74 -6.58
CA GLN A 201 -13.59 3.07 -7.20
C GLN A 201 -14.99 3.42 -7.74
N LEU A 202 -15.64 2.50 -8.43
CA LEU A 202 -16.98 2.70 -8.94
C LEU A 202 -17.99 2.80 -7.79
N LEU A 203 -17.90 1.93 -6.80
CA LEU A 203 -18.77 1.95 -5.62
C LEU A 203 -18.67 3.30 -4.90
N LEU A 204 -17.46 3.77 -4.62
CA LEU A 204 -17.22 5.05 -3.96
C LEU A 204 -17.82 6.23 -4.75
N ALA A 205 -17.74 6.18 -6.08
CA ALA A 205 -18.25 7.22 -6.95
C ALA A 205 -19.77 7.19 -7.15
N LEU A 206 -20.42 6.04 -7.02
CA LEU A 206 -21.82 5.82 -7.38
C LEU A 206 -22.75 5.68 -6.17
N THR A 207 -22.24 5.24 -5.01
CA THR A 207 -23.08 5.06 -3.83
C THR A 207 -23.60 6.39 -3.28
N ALA A 208 -24.86 6.39 -2.81
CA ALA A 208 -25.42 7.50 -2.05
C ALA A 208 -24.96 7.51 -0.57
N HIS A 209 -24.22 6.47 -0.14
CA HIS A 209 -23.84 6.24 1.25
C HIS A 209 -22.32 6.04 1.42
N PRO A 210 -21.47 7.00 1.03
CA PRO A 210 -20.02 6.83 1.09
C PRO A 210 -19.49 6.61 2.50
N GLU A 211 -20.18 7.12 3.52
CA GLU A 211 -19.79 6.95 4.93
C GLU A 211 -19.89 5.48 5.39
N ALA A 212 -20.77 4.67 4.76
CA ALA A 212 -20.87 3.25 5.07
C ALA A 212 -19.58 2.49 4.71
N LEU A 213 -18.85 2.97 3.72
CA LEU A 213 -17.61 2.33 3.24
C LEU A 213 -16.46 2.42 4.24
N LYS A 214 -16.53 3.30 5.23
CA LYS A 214 -15.52 3.42 6.30
C LYS A 214 -15.60 2.30 7.34
N ASN A 215 -16.68 1.53 7.34
CA ASN A 215 -16.91 0.43 8.27
C ASN A 215 -17.06 -0.88 7.49
N ALA A 216 -16.94 -2.01 8.19
CA ALA A 216 -17.21 -3.31 7.58
C ALA A 216 -18.65 -3.37 7.03
N PRO A 217 -18.87 -4.05 5.88
CA PRO A 217 -20.20 -4.21 5.32
C PRO A 217 -21.14 -4.89 6.33
N ASP A 218 -22.36 -4.40 6.37
CA ASP A 218 -23.41 -4.91 7.26
C ASP A 218 -24.68 -5.28 6.47
N ARG A 219 -25.82 -5.33 7.15
CA ARG A 219 -27.13 -5.63 6.54
C ARG A 219 -27.55 -4.66 5.43
N THR A 220 -26.90 -3.50 5.31
CA THR A 220 -27.16 -2.50 4.27
C THR A 220 -26.35 -2.75 3.00
N PHE A 221 -25.49 -3.76 2.96
CA PHE A 221 -24.62 -4.10 1.82
C PHE A 221 -25.34 -4.04 0.49
N ALA A 222 -26.49 -4.71 0.38
CA ALA A 222 -27.27 -4.74 -0.87
C ALA A 222 -27.71 -3.34 -1.31
N GLN A 223 -28.14 -2.48 -0.38
CA GLN A 223 -28.55 -1.11 -0.65
C GLN A 223 -27.37 -0.24 -1.08
N VAL A 224 -26.26 -0.34 -0.36
CA VAL A 224 -25.02 0.45 -0.61
C VAL A 224 -24.44 0.09 -1.98
N THR A 225 -24.45 -1.19 -2.35
CA THR A 225 -23.85 -1.69 -3.60
C THR A 225 -24.78 -1.71 -4.80
N ALA A 226 -26.10 -1.54 -4.63
CA ALA A 226 -27.05 -1.56 -5.75
C ALA A 226 -26.64 -0.67 -6.93
N PRO A 227 -26.23 0.62 -6.75
CA PRO A 227 -25.82 1.46 -7.87
C PRO A 227 -24.59 0.93 -8.63
N LEU A 228 -23.68 0.23 -7.95
CA LEU A 228 -22.53 -0.42 -8.58
C LEU A 228 -22.99 -1.53 -9.52
N TRP A 229 -23.87 -2.42 -9.04
CA TRP A 229 -24.32 -3.56 -9.83
C TRP A 229 -25.16 -3.13 -11.02
N ASP A 230 -26.05 -2.15 -10.85
CA ASP A 230 -26.84 -1.57 -11.94
C ASP A 230 -25.94 -0.94 -13.02
N TYR A 231 -24.85 -0.28 -12.59
CA TYR A 231 -23.84 0.26 -13.49
C TYR A 231 -23.09 -0.84 -14.24
N LEU A 232 -22.64 -1.89 -13.55
CA LEU A 232 -21.93 -3.01 -14.16
C LEU A 232 -22.81 -3.82 -15.11
N ASP A 233 -24.09 -4.04 -14.78
CA ASP A 233 -25.05 -4.70 -15.66
C ASP A 233 -25.24 -3.91 -16.98
N THR A 234 -25.11 -2.58 -16.92
CA THR A 234 -25.16 -1.72 -18.12
C THR A 234 -23.80 -1.71 -18.87
N LEU A 235 -22.68 -1.76 -18.15
CA LEU A 235 -21.34 -1.66 -18.70
C LEU A 235 -20.90 -2.98 -19.36
N HIS A 236 -21.14 -4.12 -18.75
CA HIS A 236 -20.60 -5.42 -19.18
C HIS A 236 -20.89 -5.76 -20.64
N PRO A 237 -22.12 -5.57 -21.18
CA PRO A 237 -22.38 -5.84 -22.60
C PRO A 237 -21.58 -4.99 -23.58
N LEU A 238 -20.97 -3.88 -23.10
CA LEU A 238 -20.16 -2.95 -23.89
C LEU A 238 -18.66 -3.25 -23.80
N LEU A 239 -18.27 -4.13 -22.87
CA LEU A 239 -16.87 -4.46 -22.62
C LEU A 239 -16.28 -5.37 -23.71
N TRP A 240 -14.96 -5.49 -23.67
CA TRP A 240 -14.22 -6.49 -24.44
C TRP A 240 -14.85 -7.87 -24.30
N ARG A 241 -15.06 -8.55 -25.44
CA ARG A 241 -15.79 -9.83 -25.52
C ARG A 241 -17.19 -9.79 -24.88
N GLU A 242 -17.84 -8.62 -24.91
CA GLU A 242 -19.20 -8.43 -24.39
C GLU A 242 -19.33 -8.78 -22.88
N GLY A 243 -18.22 -8.63 -22.13
CA GLY A 243 -18.19 -8.97 -20.70
C GLY A 243 -18.32 -10.47 -20.39
N ASN A 244 -18.14 -11.34 -21.38
CA ASN A 244 -18.12 -12.81 -21.18
C ASN A 244 -16.72 -13.31 -20.80
N ASP A 245 -15.70 -12.46 -20.94
CA ASP A 245 -14.33 -12.74 -20.56
C ASP A 245 -13.66 -11.46 -20.07
N PHE A 246 -12.72 -11.58 -19.14
CA PHE A 246 -12.00 -10.48 -18.53
C PHE A 246 -10.51 -10.75 -18.55
N PRO A 247 -9.66 -9.73 -18.76
CA PRO A 247 -8.21 -9.89 -18.63
C PRO A 247 -7.86 -10.41 -17.22
N PRO A 248 -6.93 -11.37 -17.10
CA PRO A 248 -6.56 -11.92 -15.79
C PRO A 248 -5.68 -10.98 -14.95
N SER A 249 -5.11 -9.92 -15.55
CA SER A 249 -4.19 -9.02 -14.86
C SER A 249 -3.99 -7.71 -15.62
N PRO A 250 -3.47 -6.64 -14.95
CA PRO A 250 -3.06 -5.40 -15.60
C PRO A 250 -2.04 -5.60 -16.73
N ALA A 251 -1.07 -6.49 -16.58
CA ALA A 251 -0.08 -6.78 -17.61
C ALA A 251 -0.72 -7.31 -18.91
N ARG A 252 -1.80 -8.11 -18.79
CA ARG A 252 -2.57 -8.53 -19.95
C ARG A 252 -3.32 -7.36 -20.57
N MET A 253 -3.85 -6.44 -19.77
CA MET A 253 -4.50 -5.23 -20.30
C MET A 253 -3.52 -4.34 -21.06
N ASP A 254 -2.29 -4.18 -20.58
CA ASP A 254 -1.24 -3.43 -21.29
C ASP A 254 -0.95 -4.03 -22.66
N THR A 255 -0.85 -5.36 -22.74
CA THR A 255 -0.69 -6.07 -24.02
C THR A 255 -1.85 -5.78 -24.99
N LEU A 256 -3.09 -5.78 -24.46
CA LEU A 256 -4.30 -5.49 -25.26
C LEU A 256 -4.39 -4.02 -25.67
N LEU A 257 -3.91 -3.09 -24.82
CA LEU A 257 -3.79 -1.67 -25.16
C LEU A 257 -2.73 -1.45 -26.25
N ALA A 258 -1.56 -2.06 -26.11
CA ALA A 258 -0.47 -1.95 -27.08
C ALA A 258 -0.90 -2.45 -28.48
N SER A 259 -1.67 -3.55 -28.53
CA SER A 259 -2.21 -4.12 -29.78
C SER A 259 -3.42 -3.35 -30.34
N GLY A 260 -3.99 -2.38 -29.59
CA GLY A 260 -5.22 -1.69 -29.97
C GLY A 260 -6.49 -2.53 -29.80
N SER A 261 -6.41 -3.69 -29.14
CA SER A 261 -7.58 -4.49 -28.78
C SER A 261 -8.42 -3.80 -27.72
N LEU A 262 -7.75 -3.11 -26.77
CA LEU A 262 -8.38 -2.18 -25.82
C LEU A 262 -7.91 -0.74 -26.10
N ASN A 263 -8.72 0.24 -25.69
CA ASN A 263 -8.37 1.65 -25.66
C ASN A 263 -7.92 2.12 -24.27
N LEU A 264 -8.28 1.38 -23.22
CA LEU A 264 -7.96 1.68 -21.82
C LEU A 264 -7.28 0.48 -21.17
N SER A 265 -6.29 0.74 -20.34
CA SER A 265 -5.71 -0.19 -19.37
C SER A 265 -5.83 0.38 -17.95
N LEU A 266 -5.57 -0.43 -16.95
CA LEU A 266 -5.61 -0.09 -15.54
C LEU A 266 -4.30 -0.51 -14.86
N THR A 267 -3.85 0.31 -13.90
CA THR A 267 -2.67 0.07 -13.08
C THR A 267 -2.85 0.71 -11.71
N PHE A 268 -2.01 0.32 -10.74
CA PHE A 268 -1.91 1.00 -9.45
C PHE A 268 -0.66 1.90 -9.33
N ASN A 269 0.05 2.11 -10.43
CA ASN A 269 1.21 3.01 -10.46
C ASN A 269 0.97 4.16 -11.46
N PRO A 270 0.80 5.41 -11.01
CA PRO A 270 0.59 6.56 -11.90
C PRO A 270 1.71 6.79 -12.93
N ALA A 271 2.93 6.34 -12.63
CA ALA A 271 4.07 6.44 -13.53
C ALA A 271 4.19 5.29 -14.55
N HIS A 272 3.33 4.28 -14.47
CA HIS A 272 3.44 3.05 -15.26
C HIS A 272 3.42 3.29 -16.77
N ALA A 273 2.52 4.14 -17.26
CA ALA A 273 2.48 4.48 -18.68
C ALA A 273 3.83 5.03 -19.19
N MET A 274 4.42 5.95 -18.42
CA MET A 274 5.71 6.55 -18.77
C MET A 274 6.84 5.52 -18.76
N GLN A 275 6.86 4.59 -17.81
CA GLN A 275 7.83 3.51 -17.73
C GLN A 275 7.70 2.57 -18.93
N LYS A 276 6.49 2.14 -19.26
CA LYS A 276 6.22 1.23 -20.37
C LYS A 276 6.46 1.85 -21.75
N VAL A 277 6.30 3.16 -21.88
CA VAL A 277 6.72 3.92 -23.06
C VAL A 277 8.25 3.95 -23.15
N ALA A 278 8.94 4.22 -22.03
CA ALA A 278 10.40 4.26 -22.00
C ALA A 278 11.05 2.90 -22.31
N SER A 279 10.42 1.79 -21.92
CA SER A 279 10.87 0.42 -22.26
C SER A 279 10.43 -0.06 -23.65
N GLY A 280 9.58 0.71 -24.34
CA GLY A 280 9.06 0.33 -25.66
C GLY A 280 7.92 -0.71 -25.62
N GLU A 281 7.39 -1.01 -24.45
CA GLU A 281 6.26 -1.95 -24.27
C GLU A 281 4.91 -1.32 -24.59
N LEU A 282 4.78 -0.01 -24.40
CA LEU A 282 3.61 0.77 -24.82
C LEU A 282 3.99 1.81 -25.89
N PRO A 283 3.05 2.15 -26.78
CA PRO A 283 3.25 3.21 -27.77
C PRO A 283 3.58 4.57 -27.15
N ALA A 284 4.38 5.38 -27.84
CA ALA A 284 4.88 6.67 -27.35
C ALA A 284 3.79 7.70 -27.00
N ASP A 285 2.58 7.54 -27.55
CA ASP A 285 1.42 8.39 -27.29
C ASP A 285 0.58 7.92 -26.07
N SER A 286 1.06 6.92 -25.32
CA SER A 286 0.40 6.43 -24.11
C SER A 286 0.56 7.40 -22.95
N TYR A 287 -0.49 7.55 -22.13
CA TYR A 287 -0.52 8.46 -20.99
C TYR A 287 -1.41 7.93 -19.86
N SER A 288 -1.12 8.34 -18.63
CA SER A 288 -1.92 8.06 -17.45
C SER A 288 -2.99 9.12 -17.22
N PHE A 289 -4.17 8.71 -16.71
CA PHE A 289 -5.23 9.62 -16.29
C PHE A 289 -6.08 8.99 -15.18
N GLY A 290 -6.94 9.78 -14.54
CA GLY A 290 -7.92 9.30 -13.58
C GLY A 290 -9.19 10.16 -13.63
N PHE A 291 -10.19 9.80 -12.83
CA PHE A 291 -11.41 10.58 -12.69
C PHE A 291 -11.12 11.92 -12.00
N LEU A 292 -11.82 12.97 -12.40
CA LEU A 292 -11.57 14.35 -11.90
C LEU A 292 -11.83 14.53 -10.39
N LYS A 293 -12.73 13.73 -9.81
CA LYS A 293 -13.03 13.77 -8.37
C LYS A 293 -12.03 13.00 -7.51
N GLY A 294 -11.02 12.37 -8.12
CA GLY A 294 -10.01 11.59 -7.47
C GLY A 294 -10.10 10.10 -7.80
N MET A 295 -9.02 9.41 -7.50
CA MET A 295 -8.88 7.97 -7.67
C MET A 295 -8.45 7.33 -6.36
N ILE A 296 -8.98 6.16 -6.07
CA ILE A 296 -8.56 5.35 -4.92
C ILE A 296 -7.05 5.16 -4.95
N GLY A 297 -6.44 5.34 -3.79
CA GLY A 297 -5.03 5.06 -3.59
C GLY A 297 -4.75 4.63 -2.18
N ASN A 298 -3.67 3.91 -2.01
CA ASN A 298 -3.20 3.43 -0.73
C ASN A 298 -1.76 3.84 -0.45
N VAL A 299 -1.35 3.61 0.77
CA VAL A 299 0.03 3.72 1.22
C VAL A 299 0.61 2.32 1.30
N HIS A 300 1.83 2.14 0.81
CA HIS A 300 2.59 0.93 1.07
C HIS A 300 3.16 0.97 2.48
N PHE A 301 2.95 -0.09 3.24
CA PHE A 301 3.46 -0.19 4.60
C PHE A 301 4.48 -1.31 4.75
N VAL A 302 5.35 -1.13 5.73
CA VAL A 302 6.17 -2.22 6.28
C VAL A 302 5.87 -2.38 7.75
N ALA A 303 5.69 -3.63 8.17
CA ALA A 303 5.43 -4.04 9.54
C ALA A 303 6.54 -4.93 10.09
N ILE A 304 6.70 -4.95 11.40
CA ILE A 304 7.64 -5.80 12.13
C ILE A 304 6.84 -6.82 12.92
N PRO A 305 6.98 -8.13 12.67
CA PRO A 305 6.35 -9.15 13.49
C PRO A 305 6.80 -9.08 14.96
N ALA A 306 5.90 -9.40 15.88
CA ALA A 306 6.19 -9.36 17.32
C ALA A 306 7.31 -10.33 17.73
N ASN A 307 7.50 -11.43 16.97
CA ASN A 307 8.54 -12.44 17.18
C ASN A 307 9.79 -12.24 16.32
N ALA A 308 9.95 -11.09 15.64
CA ALA A 308 11.08 -10.81 14.76
C ALA A 308 12.43 -11.03 15.48
N SER A 309 13.39 -11.64 14.78
CA SER A 309 14.72 -11.92 15.30
C SER A 309 15.64 -10.70 15.28
N ALA A 310 15.42 -9.77 14.35
CA ALA A 310 16.22 -8.58 14.10
C ALA A 310 15.39 -7.30 14.09
N SER A 311 14.56 -7.07 15.11
CA SER A 311 13.65 -5.92 15.19
C SER A 311 14.38 -4.57 15.15
N ALA A 312 15.57 -4.45 15.74
CA ALA A 312 16.39 -3.23 15.67
C ALA A 312 16.84 -2.95 14.23
N GLY A 313 17.35 -3.97 13.53
CA GLY A 313 17.72 -3.87 12.12
C GLY A 313 16.52 -3.53 11.23
N ALA A 314 15.36 -4.16 11.47
CA ALA A 314 14.12 -3.86 10.76
C ALA A 314 13.68 -2.41 10.91
N LYS A 315 13.78 -1.82 12.11
CA LYS A 315 13.53 -0.38 12.35
C LYS A 315 14.50 0.52 11.56
N VAL A 316 15.80 0.13 11.48
CA VAL A 316 16.79 0.90 10.70
C VAL A 316 16.46 0.83 9.21
N VAL A 317 16.08 -0.34 8.67
CA VAL A 317 15.64 -0.49 7.28
C VAL A 317 14.40 0.37 7.03
N ALA A 318 13.37 0.29 7.87
CA ALA A 318 12.15 1.08 7.73
C ALA A 318 12.44 2.60 7.77
N ASN A 319 13.31 3.05 8.68
CA ASN A 319 13.74 4.45 8.72
C ASN A 319 14.50 4.87 7.44
N PHE A 320 15.32 4.00 6.87
CA PHE A 320 15.98 4.28 5.58
C PHE A 320 14.97 4.39 4.44
N LEU A 321 13.98 3.50 4.37
CA LEU A 321 12.91 3.57 3.37
C LEU A 321 12.14 4.89 3.42
N LEU A 322 12.03 5.54 4.60
CA LEU A 322 11.47 6.88 4.79
C LEU A 322 12.46 8.01 4.49
N SER A 323 13.73 7.73 4.23
CA SER A 323 14.71 8.80 3.99
C SER A 323 14.41 9.55 2.69
N PRO A 324 14.74 10.86 2.61
CA PRO A 324 14.64 11.60 1.36
C PRO A 324 15.40 10.94 0.20
N GLN A 325 16.57 10.34 0.47
CA GLN A 325 17.37 9.62 -0.52
C GLN A 325 16.58 8.44 -1.11
N ALA A 326 16.05 7.57 -0.27
CA ALA A 326 15.32 6.38 -0.68
C ALA A 326 14.02 6.74 -1.42
N GLN A 327 13.28 7.72 -0.92
CA GLN A 327 12.03 8.17 -1.49
C GLN A 327 12.19 8.86 -2.86
N ILE A 328 13.20 9.72 -3.02
CA ILE A 328 13.49 10.37 -4.30
C ILE A 328 13.93 9.33 -5.35
N ARG A 329 14.79 8.37 -4.95
CA ARG A 329 15.21 7.31 -5.85
C ARG A 329 14.02 6.47 -6.30
N LYS A 330 13.15 6.10 -5.37
CA LYS A 330 11.95 5.32 -5.63
C LYS A 330 10.96 6.05 -6.54
N ALA A 331 10.75 7.35 -6.32
CA ALA A 331 9.86 8.17 -7.12
C ALA A 331 10.36 8.43 -8.55
N ASN A 332 11.65 8.20 -8.81
CA ASN A 332 12.21 8.37 -10.16
C ASN A 332 11.60 7.31 -11.12
N PRO A 333 10.89 7.74 -12.20
CA PRO A 333 10.28 6.81 -13.15
C PRO A 333 11.28 5.89 -13.86
N ALA A 334 12.54 6.29 -13.99
CA ALA A 334 13.60 5.43 -14.52
C ALA A 334 14.03 4.31 -13.57
N VAL A 335 13.59 4.37 -12.29
CA VAL A 335 13.88 3.34 -11.27
C VAL A 335 12.65 2.53 -10.95
N TRP A 336 11.62 3.16 -10.39
CA TRP A 336 10.35 2.52 -10.06
C TRP A 336 9.14 3.45 -10.31
N GLY A 337 9.27 4.76 -10.05
CA GLY A 337 8.19 5.72 -10.24
C GLY A 337 7.08 5.64 -9.18
N ASP A 338 7.34 5.02 -8.05
CA ASP A 338 6.38 4.87 -6.98
C ASP A 338 6.20 6.18 -6.21
N PRO A 339 4.96 6.66 -5.97
CA PRO A 339 4.70 7.91 -5.26
C PRO A 339 5.33 7.96 -3.87
N SER A 340 5.89 9.11 -3.51
CA SER A 340 6.48 9.32 -2.19
C SER A 340 5.42 9.57 -1.12
N VAL A 341 5.71 9.12 0.10
CA VAL A 341 4.93 9.45 1.32
C VAL A 341 5.43 10.70 2.02
N LEU A 342 6.45 11.37 1.48
CA LEU A 342 7.04 12.54 2.12
C LEU A 342 6.33 13.84 1.73
N ASP A 343 6.28 14.76 2.68
CA ASP A 343 5.82 16.13 2.49
C ASP A 343 6.97 16.98 1.92
N GLY A 344 6.78 17.46 0.69
CA GLY A 344 7.77 18.30 0.02
C GLY A 344 8.13 19.59 0.78
N GLU A 345 7.23 20.09 1.64
CA GLU A 345 7.46 21.30 2.45
C GLU A 345 8.39 21.04 3.64
N LYS A 346 8.41 19.80 4.14
CA LYS A 346 9.28 19.39 5.25
C LYS A 346 10.68 18.98 4.78
N LEU A 347 10.89 18.84 3.47
CA LEU A 347 12.17 18.40 2.92
C LEU A 347 13.17 19.56 2.75
N PRO A 348 14.48 19.26 2.81
CA PRO A 348 15.50 20.22 2.34
C PRO A 348 15.20 20.64 0.89
N ALA A 349 15.43 21.91 0.54
CA ALA A 349 15.05 22.52 -0.74
C ALA A 349 15.49 21.72 -1.98
N LYS A 350 16.70 21.15 -1.97
CA LYS A 350 17.22 20.31 -3.05
C LYS A 350 16.40 19.03 -3.20
N ALA A 351 16.10 18.35 -2.10
CA ALA A 351 15.31 17.12 -2.09
C ALA A 351 13.86 17.38 -2.53
N ALA A 352 13.24 18.46 -2.04
CA ALA A 352 11.91 18.88 -2.45
C ALA A 352 11.83 19.16 -3.97
N LYS A 353 12.85 19.84 -4.53
CA LYS A 353 12.91 20.10 -5.98
C LYS A 353 13.01 18.79 -6.79
N GLN A 354 13.84 17.85 -6.36
CA GLN A 354 14.01 16.56 -7.02
C GLN A 354 12.72 15.74 -6.96
N LEU A 355 12.06 15.67 -5.80
CA LEU A 355 10.83 14.92 -5.64
C LEU A 355 9.70 15.48 -6.51
N ARG A 356 9.53 16.81 -6.55
CA ARG A 356 8.56 17.47 -7.44
C ARG A 356 8.79 17.16 -8.93
N ALA A 357 10.05 17.01 -9.35
CA ALA A 357 10.36 16.70 -10.73
C ALA A 357 9.89 15.29 -11.17
N PHE A 358 9.69 14.40 -10.22
CA PHE A 358 9.22 13.03 -10.46
C PHE A 358 7.72 12.83 -10.18
N THR A 359 7.04 13.84 -9.68
CA THR A 359 5.58 13.79 -9.48
C THR A 359 4.89 14.10 -10.81
N PRO A 360 4.10 13.18 -11.39
CA PRO A 360 3.38 13.43 -12.62
C PRO A 360 2.45 14.65 -12.48
N SER A 361 2.43 15.53 -13.48
CA SER A 361 1.46 16.63 -13.53
C SER A 361 0.07 16.10 -13.84
N GLY A 362 -0.95 16.59 -13.13
CA GLY A 362 -2.35 16.20 -13.36
C GLY A 362 -2.72 14.86 -12.73
N THR A 363 -1.93 14.35 -11.79
CA THR A 363 -2.34 13.21 -10.96
C THR A 363 -3.60 13.62 -10.17
N PRO A 364 -4.69 12.84 -10.24
CA PRO A 364 -5.91 13.14 -9.48
C PRO A 364 -5.66 13.09 -7.97
N ASP A 365 -6.55 13.69 -7.20
CA ASP A 365 -6.53 13.54 -5.74
C ASP A 365 -6.63 12.07 -5.34
N VAL A 366 -5.92 11.70 -4.27
CA VAL A 366 -5.98 10.35 -3.72
C VAL A 366 -7.21 10.24 -2.84
N LEU A 367 -8.09 9.30 -3.16
CA LEU A 367 -9.24 8.93 -2.34
C LEU A 367 -8.86 7.74 -1.46
N PRO A 368 -9.32 7.70 -0.19
CA PRO A 368 -9.07 6.56 0.67
C PRO A 368 -9.83 5.33 0.17
N GLU A 369 -9.25 4.16 0.39
CA GLU A 369 -9.91 2.88 0.14
C GLU A 369 -11.02 2.62 1.16
N PRO A 370 -12.08 1.88 0.78
CA PRO A 370 -13.04 1.34 1.71
C PRO A 370 -12.40 0.49 2.81
N HIS A 371 -13.12 0.25 3.89
CA HIS A 371 -12.70 -0.68 4.92
C HIS A 371 -12.39 -2.07 4.32
N ALA A 372 -11.29 -2.69 4.72
CA ALA A 372 -10.74 -3.92 4.12
C ALA A 372 -11.74 -5.09 3.95
N ALA A 373 -12.80 -5.12 4.75
CA ALA A 373 -13.84 -6.16 4.63
C ALA A 373 -14.72 -6.01 3.38
N TRP A 374 -14.69 -4.85 2.67
CA TRP A 374 -15.41 -4.66 1.42
C TRP A 374 -14.79 -5.46 0.27
N VAL A 375 -13.49 -5.65 0.26
CA VAL A 375 -12.77 -6.42 -0.76
C VAL A 375 -13.43 -7.78 -0.95
N ASN A 376 -13.43 -8.63 0.09
CA ASN A 376 -14.03 -9.96 0.02
C ASN A 376 -15.51 -9.95 -0.32
N ALA A 377 -16.27 -9.00 0.26
CA ALA A 377 -17.71 -8.92 0.02
C ALA A 377 -18.03 -8.58 -1.44
N LEU A 378 -17.27 -7.66 -2.05
CA LEU A 378 -17.44 -7.30 -3.46
C LEU A 378 -17.00 -8.41 -4.39
N GLU A 379 -15.89 -9.08 -4.11
CA GLU A 379 -15.39 -10.21 -4.91
C GLU A 379 -16.38 -11.38 -4.93
N GLN A 380 -16.91 -11.76 -3.77
CA GLN A 380 -17.89 -12.83 -3.67
C GLN A 380 -19.17 -12.50 -4.44
N GLU A 381 -19.69 -11.26 -4.30
CA GLU A 381 -20.90 -10.84 -5.00
C GLU A 381 -20.67 -10.72 -6.52
N TRP A 382 -19.48 -10.23 -6.94
CA TRP A 382 -19.10 -10.20 -8.35
C TRP A 382 -19.03 -11.61 -8.96
N LEU A 383 -18.37 -12.55 -8.27
CA LEU A 383 -18.30 -13.96 -8.71
C LEU A 383 -19.66 -14.59 -8.78
N ARG A 384 -20.54 -14.31 -7.83
CA ARG A 384 -21.93 -14.81 -7.83
C ARG A 384 -22.73 -14.30 -9.04
N ARG A 385 -22.53 -13.03 -9.43
CA ARG A 385 -23.29 -12.40 -10.54
C ARG A 385 -22.73 -12.73 -11.91
N TYR A 386 -21.41 -12.78 -12.04
CA TYR A 386 -20.72 -12.79 -13.33
C TYR A 386 -19.70 -13.93 -13.48
N GLY A 387 -19.39 -14.66 -12.44
CA GLY A 387 -18.31 -15.66 -12.44
C GLY A 387 -18.55 -16.91 -13.27
N THR A 388 -19.78 -17.17 -13.69
CA THR A 388 -20.18 -18.35 -14.47
C THR A 388 -20.50 -18.04 -15.93
N ARG A 389 -20.20 -16.83 -16.40
CA ARG A 389 -20.41 -16.42 -17.80
C ARG A 389 -19.24 -16.75 -18.67
#